data_c17287dc1d63f1f35a153d2ec147cba5
#
_entry.id   c17287dc1d63f1f35a153d2ec147cba5
#
_cell.length_a   1.000
_cell.length_b   1.000
_cell.length_c   1.000
_cell.angle_alpha   90.00
_cell.angle_beta   90.00
_cell.angle_gamma   90.00
#
_symmetry.space_group_name_H-M   'P 1'
#
loop_
_entity.id
_entity.type
_entity.pdbx_description
1 polymer ?
#
loop_
_entity_poly.entity_id
_entity_poly.type
_entity_poly.pdbx_seq_one_letter_code
_entity_poly.pdbx_strand_id
1 'polypeptide(L)'
;MKCSSSHSKADRLAKASGNPWWRGGVIYHIYPRSFADSNADGIGDLKGITARLEYLAKLGVDAIWLSPFFRSPMKDFGYDVSDYCDVDPIFGTIQDAKQLIKESHRFGLKIMIDQVLSHSSDQHPWFVESRQNRTNEKADWYVWADARPDGSPPNNWLSVFGGSAWQWDTRRAQYYFHNFLSSQPDLNFHHEPVREAMLETVRFWLDLGVDGLRLDTANFYYHDQQLRDNPPRDRQSSVVDLSVGDFNPYMFQMHCFDKSRPENLGFLRDLRRLLDGYPSRAMVGEIGDDDGLARIAEYTAGNDKLHMAYSFDLLGPAHDAGFLFHTFDRFESIVGDGWPSWALSNHDVGRVASRWACDQLPEFERLAKLQLIAALQMCLRGSPCIYQGDELGLPDAELAFEDLQDPYGISMWPEFKGRDACRTPMPWHRDASDLGFGSGQQRPWLPLSESHRKLAVDRQLNDPNSTLNFYRALLAWRKQIPVLQTGSMRLCAEHKSCLAFFRESENQTLLCVFNLSGKFQRLSAGELGLLKADISRAKPLDSPLSGLALKADRIRLSAWGCGVIGFMS
;
A
#
# COMPACT_ATOMS: atom_id res chain seq x y z
N MET A 1 -35.89 5.35 -22.42
CA MET A 1 -34.66 5.22 -23.21
C MET A 1 -33.74 4.29 -22.47
N LYS A 2 -33.42 3.12 -23.02
CA LYS A 2 -32.53 2.15 -22.37
C LYS A 2 -31.07 2.65 -22.49
N CYS A 3 -30.44 3.02 -21.38
CA CYS A 3 -29.01 3.30 -21.32
C CYS A 3 -28.26 1.98 -21.54
N SER A 4 -27.65 1.83 -22.70
CA SER A 4 -26.71 0.71 -22.95
C SER A 4 -25.44 0.98 -22.16
N SER A 5 -25.21 0.22 -21.09
CA SER A 5 -23.96 0.23 -20.33
C SER A 5 -22.81 -0.25 -21.23
N SER A 6 -21.94 0.66 -21.61
CA SER A 6 -20.66 0.31 -22.26
C SER A 6 -19.75 -0.32 -21.23
N HIS A 7 -19.72 -1.63 -21.15
CA HIS A 7 -18.75 -2.37 -20.35
C HIS A 7 -17.33 -2.11 -20.86
N SER A 8 -16.41 -1.79 -19.99
CA SER A 8 -15.02 -1.52 -20.33
C SER A 8 -14.33 -2.74 -20.99
N LYS A 9 -13.26 -2.51 -21.74
CA LYS A 9 -12.47 -3.61 -22.36
C LYS A 9 -11.91 -4.54 -21.27
N ALA A 10 -11.60 -4.02 -20.08
CA ALA A 10 -11.15 -4.80 -18.91
C ALA A 10 -12.25 -5.71 -18.37
N ASP A 11 -13.52 -5.26 -18.30
CA ASP A 11 -14.65 -6.11 -17.88
C ASP A 11 -14.95 -7.22 -18.89
N ARG A 12 -14.71 -6.99 -20.18
CA ARG A 12 -14.83 -8.04 -21.20
C ARG A 12 -13.73 -9.09 -21.09
N LEU A 13 -12.49 -8.68 -20.77
CA LEU A 13 -11.37 -9.60 -20.54
C LEU A 13 -11.57 -10.40 -19.24
N ALA A 14 -12.01 -9.75 -18.16
CA ALA A 14 -12.33 -10.40 -16.89
C ALA A 14 -13.49 -11.42 -17.03
N LYS A 15 -14.54 -11.09 -17.79
CA LYS A 15 -15.63 -12.03 -18.09
C LYS A 15 -15.17 -13.21 -18.94
N ALA A 16 -14.18 -13.04 -19.80
CA ALA A 16 -13.62 -14.11 -20.63
C ALA A 16 -12.70 -15.06 -19.83
N SER A 17 -12.05 -14.58 -18.77
CA SER A 17 -11.14 -15.36 -17.91
C SER A 17 -11.79 -15.99 -16.69
N GLY A 18 -13.02 -15.61 -16.33
CA GLY A 18 -13.69 -16.05 -15.11
C GLY A 18 -13.10 -15.51 -13.81
N ASN A 19 -12.02 -14.71 -13.85
CA ASN A 19 -11.34 -14.16 -12.69
C ASN A 19 -11.75 -12.69 -12.45
N PRO A 20 -11.96 -12.25 -11.18
CA PRO A 20 -12.21 -10.87 -10.87
C PRO A 20 -10.96 -10.01 -11.12
N TRP A 21 -11.14 -8.74 -11.54
CA TRP A 21 -10.05 -7.85 -11.95
C TRP A 21 -8.96 -7.66 -10.89
N TRP A 22 -9.34 -7.68 -9.62
CA TRP A 22 -8.43 -7.44 -8.49
C TRP A 22 -7.51 -8.62 -8.21
N ARG A 23 -7.93 -9.87 -8.55
CA ARG A 23 -7.14 -11.06 -8.26
C ARG A 23 -5.96 -11.16 -9.22
N GLY A 24 -4.80 -10.77 -8.74
CA GLY A 24 -3.58 -10.64 -9.52
C GLY A 24 -3.50 -9.36 -10.37
N GLY A 25 -4.47 -8.44 -10.26
CA GLY A 25 -4.40 -7.12 -10.87
C GLY A 25 -3.31 -6.26 -10.24
N VAL A 26 -2.71 -5.37 -11.03
CA VAL A 26 -1.67 -4.45 -10.59
C VAL A 26 -2.30 -3.12 -10.22
N ILE A 27 -2.09 -2.69 -8.97
CA ILE A 27 -2.58 -1.43 -8.43
C ILE A 27 -1.43 -0.40 -8.50
N TYR A 28 -1.72 0.82 -8.92
CA TYR A 28 -0.78 1.94 -8.86
C TYR A 28 -1.25 2.96 -7.84
N HIS A 29 -0.47 3.16 -6.79
CA HIS A 29 -0.78 4.06 -5.70
C HIS A 29 -0.34 5.48 -6.02
N ILE A 30 -1.28 6.41 -6.01
CA ILE A 30 -1.09 7.84 -6.23
C ILE A 30 -1.24 8.59 -4.91
N TYR A 31 -0.25 9.40 -4.56
CA TYR A 31 -0.34 10.42 -3.52
C TYR A 31 -0.72 11.76 -4.18
N PRO A 32 -2.00 12.19 -4.13
CA PRO A 32 -2.52 13.28 -4.95
C PRO A 32 -1.69 14.55 -4.90
N ARG A 33 -1.31 14.99 -3.68
CA ARG A 33 -0.51 16.22 -3.45
C ARG A 33 0.78 16.29 -4.25
N SER A 34 1.35 15.13 -4.61
CA SER A 34 2.68 15.03 -5.23
C SER A 34 2.67 14.42 -6.62
N PHE A 35 1.49 14.21 -7.22
CA PHE A 35 1.45 13.55 -8.53
C PHE A 35 1.55 14.56 -9.69
N ALA A 36 0.63 15.51 -9.79
CA ALA A 36 0.68 16.57 -10.79
C ALA A 36 -0.20 17.74 -10.35
N ASP A 37 0.32 18.96 -10.46
CA ASP A 37 -0.35 20.22 -10.14
C ASP A 37 -0.90 20.83 -11.43
N SER A 38 -2.21 20.96 -11.55
CA SER A 38 -2.86 21.52 -12.75
C SER A 38 -3.19 22.99 -12.65
N ASN A 39 -3.20 23.56 -11.44
CA ASN A 39 -3.64 24.94 -11.18
C ASN A 39 -2.51 25.88 -10.76
N ALA A 40 -1.27 25.34 -10.64
CA ALA A 40 -0.05 26.10 -10.32
C ALA A 40 0.00 26.66 -8.88
N ASP A 41 -0.62 25.97 -7.91
CA ASP A 41 -0.58 26.36 -6.51
C ASP A 41 0.53 25.63 -5.72
N GLY A 42 1.26 24.74 -6.35
CA GLY A 42 2.34 23.94 -5.77
C GLY A 42 1.86 22.64 -5.13
N ILE A 43 0.59 22.29 -5.27
CA ILE A 43 -0.04 21.08 -4.73
C ILE A 43 -0.69 20.30 -5.89
N GLY A 44 -0.42 19.02 -5.98
CA GLY A 44 -1.05 18.15 -6.98
C GLY A 44 -2.55 18.00 -6.71
N ASP A 45 -3.34 17.80 -7.79
CA ASP A 45 -4.78 17.82 -7.75
C ASP A 45 -5.44 16.76 -8.65
N LEU A 46 -6.78 16.59 -8.56
CA LEU A 46 -7.54 15.58 -9.32
C LEU A 46 -7.50 15.82 -10.84
N LYS A 47 -7.42 17.08 -11.28
CA LYS A 47 -7.28 17.41 -12.72
C LYS A 47 -5.89 17.05 -13.24
N GLY A 48 -4.86 17.28 -12.42
CA GLY A 48 -3.49 16.86 -12.72
C GLY A 48 -3.39 15.34 -12.87
N ILE A 49 -4.04 14.58 -11.96
CA ILE A 49 -4.13 13.12 -12.09
C ILE A 49 -4.87 12.73 -13.37
N THR A 50 -6.01 13.38 -13.65
CA THR A 50 -6.80 13.12 -14.87
C THR A 50 -5.97 13.33 -16.14
N ALA A 51 -5.14 14.36 -16.19
CA ALA A 51 -4.26 14.65 -17.31
C ALA A 51 -3.16 13.59 -17.51
N ARG A 52 -2.85 12.80 -16.51
CA ARG A 52 -1.79 11.76 -16.53
C ARG A 52 -2.33 10.33 -16.66
N LEU A 53 -3.63 10.11 -16.82
CA LEU A 53 -4.23 8.77 -16.96
C LEU A 53 -3.70 7.99 -18.15
N GLU A 54 -3.38 8.65 -19.26
CA GLU A 54 -2.78 7.99 -20.43
C GLU A 54 -1.41 7.38 -20.10
N TYR A 55 -0.59 8.06 -19.27
CA TYR A 55 0.69 7.53 -18.79
C TYR A 55 0.48 6.22 -18.01
N LEU A 56 -0.48 6.20 -17.08
CA LEU A 56 -0.80 5.03 -16.25
C LEU A 56 -1.35 3.87 -17.10
N ALA A 57 -2.21 4.16 -18.06
CA ALA A 57 -2.72 3.15 -18.99
C ALA A 57 -1.59 2.56 -19.86
N LYS A 58 -0.64 3.39 -20.33
CA LYS A 58 0.54 2.97 -21.08
C LYS A 58 1.57 2.23 -20.21
N LEU A 59 1.65 2.53 -18.91
CA LEU A 59 2.45 1.75 -17.96
C LEU A 59 1.94 0.32 -17.88
N GLY A 60 0.62 0.13 -17.99
CA GLY A 60 0.01 -1.18 -18.05
C GLY A 60 -0.59 -1.66 -16.72
N VAL A 61 -0.82 -0.78 -15.76
CA VAL A 61 -1.52 -1.11 -14.50
C VAL A 61 -3.01 -1.37 -14.75
N ASP A 62 -3.67 -2.03 -13.79
CA ASP A 62 -5.09 -2.40 -13.91
C ASP A 62 -5.99 -1.46 -13.11
N ALA A 63 -5.47 -0.92 -12.02
CA ALA A 63 -6.18 0.01 -11.14
C ALA A 63 -5.25 1.12 -10.65
N ILE A 64 -5.85 2.26 -10.29
CA ILE A 64 -5.21 3.31 -9.51
C ILE A 64 -5.84 3.39 -8.13
N TRP A 65 -5.03 3.58 -7.10
CA TRP A 65 -5.46 3.89 -5.74
C TRP A 65 -5.02 5.30 -5.39
N LEU A 66 -5.96 6.14 -4.95
CA LEU A 66 -5.72 7.51 -4.52
C LEU A 66 -5.68 7.57 -2.99
N SER A 67 -4.60 8.11 -2.41
CA SER A 67 -4.59 8.55 -1.01
C SER A 67 -5.66 9.61 -0.77
N PRO A 68 -6.06 9.90 0.51
CA PRO A 68 -7.24 10.72 0.79
C PRO A 68 -7.21 12.08 0.10
N PHE A 69 -8.35 12.45 -0.48
CA PHE A 69 -8.60 13.76 -1.09
C PHE A 69 -9.90 14.40 -0.57
N PHE A 70 -10.47 13.83 0.49
CA PHE A 70 -11.66 14.33 1.17
C PHE A 70 -11.37 15.64 1.89
N ARG A 71 -12.42 16.36 2.29
CA ARG A 71 -12.26 17.55 3.12
C ARG A 71 -11.50 17.23 4.39
N SER A 72 -10.45 18.00 4.66
CA SER A 72 -9.56 17.79 5.77
C SER A 72 -8.91 19.10 6.20
N PRO A 73 -8.69 19.35 7.50
CA PRO A 73 -7.80 20.40 7.99
C PRO A 73 -6.32 20.19 7.63
N MET A 74 -5.97 19.04 7.04
CA MET A 74 -4.63 18.68 6.57
C MET A 74 -3.57 18.59 7.69
N LYS A 75 -3.97 18.29 8.92
CA LYS A 75 -3.03 18.05 10.01
C LYS A 75 -2.24 16.75 9.83
N ASP A 76 -2.83 15.78 9.14
CA ASP A 76 -2.19 14.56 8.67
C ASP A 76 -2.47 14.34 7.16
N PHE A 77 -2.37 15.42 6.38
CA PHE A 77 -2.42 15.44 4.91
C PHE A 77 -3.59 14.69 4.26
N GLY A 78 -4.77 14.75 4.88
CA GLY A 78 -5.99 14.16 4.36
C GLY A 78 -6.50 12.97 5.18
N TYR A 79 -5.66 12.38 6.04
CA TYR A 79 -6.09 11.30 6.94
C TYR A 79 -6.90 11.81 8.15
N ASP A 80 -6.94 13.11 8.42
CA ASP A 80 -7.82 13.78 9.38
C ASP A 80 -9.07 14.31 8.66
N VAL A 81 -10.01 13.40 8.33
CA VAL A 81 -11.20 13.70 7.50
C VAL A 81 -12.24 14.52 8.26
N SER A 82 -12.66 15.66 7.70
CA SER A 82 -13.74 16.50 8.25
C SER A 82 -15.06 16.38 7.51
N ASP A 83 -15.07 15.83 6.29
CA ASP A 83 -16.26 15.45 5.53
C ASP A 83 -15.90 14.32 4.56
N TYR A 84 -16.50 13.15 4.74
CA TYR A 84 -16.22 11.94 3.94
C TYR A 84 -16.85 11.95 2.55
N CYS A 85 -17.82 12.84 2.30
CA CYS A 85 -18.64 12.85 1.09
C CYS A 85 -18.36 14.03 0.17
N ASP A 86 -17.31 14.81 0.44
CA ASP A 86 -16.90 15.93 -0.41
C ASP A 86 -15.38 15.91 -0.66
N VAL A 87 -14.96 16.63 -1.69
CA VAL A 87 -13.56 16.80 -2.08
C VAL A 87 -12.99 18.05 -1.41
N ASP A 88 -11.77 17.95 -0.88
CA ASP A 88 -11.09 19.14 -0.37
C ASP A 88 -10.78 20.13 -1.50
N PRO A 89 -11.06 21.43 -1.32
CA PRO A 89 -10.83 22.45 -2.36
C PRO A 89 -9.41 22.50 -2.90
N ILE A 90 -8.40 22.07 -2.12
CA ILE A 90 -7.01 22.01 -2.61
C ILE A 90 -6.81 20.95 -3.69
N PHE A 91 -7.64 19.91 -3.71
CA PHE A 91 -7.60 18.86 -4.73
C PHE A 91 -8.62 19.05 -5.85
N GLY A 92 -9.57 19.96 -5.68
CA GLY A 92 -10.60 20.23 -6.67
C GLY A 92 -12.03 20.14 -6.10
N THR A 93 -12.93 19.58 -6.88
CA THR A 93 -14.36 19.47 -6.57
C THR A 93 -14.88 18.05 -6.77
N ILE A 94 -16.10 17.78 -6.25
CA ILE A 94 -16.80 16.51 -6.51
C ILE A 94 -17.01 16.26 -8.02
N GLN A 95 -17.11 17.31 -8.84
CA GLN A 95 -17.21 17.16 -10.29
C GLN A 95 -15.90 16.72 -10.92
N ASP A 96 -14.76 17.18 -10.37
CA ASP A 96 -13.43 16.73 -10.79
C ASP A 96 -13.21 15.26 -10.43
N ALA A 97 -13.69 14.81 -9.26
CA ALA A 97 -13.68 13.40 -8.88
C ALA A 97 -14.53 12.55 -9.84
N LYS A 98 -15.77 12.99 -10.17
CA LYS A 98 -16.63 12.30 -11.16
C LYS A 98 -15.97 12.23 -12.53
N GLN A 99 -15.28 13.30 -12.95
CA GLN A 99 -14.57 13.32 -14.22
C GLN A 99 -13.38 12.36 -14.21
N LEU A 100 -12.61 12.32 -13.12
CA LEU A 100 -11.50 11.38 -12.95
C LEU A 100 -11.99 9.92 -13.02
N ILE A 101 -13.08 9.57 -12.33
CA ILE A 101 -13.68 8.22 -12.39
C ILE A 101 -14.06 7.86 -13.83
N LYS A 102 -14.77 8.76 -14.52
CA LYS A 102 -15.19 8.57 -15.90
C LYS A 102 -14.02 8.38 -16.86
N GLU A 103 -12.99 9.22 -16.77
CA GLU A 103 -11.83 9.15 -17.63
C GLU A 103 -10.97 7.91 -17.32
N SER A 104 -10.84 7.52 -16.04
CA SER A 104 -10.17 6.26 -15.67
C SER A 104 -10.83 5.07 -16.37
N HIS A 105 -12.14 4.98 -16.32
CA HIS A 105 -12.90 3.94 -17.03
C HIS A 105 -12.71 4.00 -18.55
N ARG A 106 -12.61 5.19 -19.14
CA ARG A 106 -12.34 5.36 -20.58
C ARG A 106 -10.97 4.79 -20.97
N PHE A 107 -9.97 4.94 -20.10
CA PHE A 107 -8.65 4.35 -20.28
C PHE A 107 -8.56 2.86 -19.89
N GLY A 108 -9.66 2.27 -19.40
CA GLY A 108 -9.71 0.87 -18.97
C GLY A 108 -9.11 0.65 -17.58
N LEU A 109 -8.88 1.71 -16.81
CA LEU A 109 -8.37 1.66 -15.45
C LEU A 109 -9.53 1.58 -14.45
N LYS A 110 -9.35 0.74 -13.42
CA LYS A 110 -10.19 0.76 -12.22
C LYS A 110 -9.73 1.86 -11.28
N ILE A 111 -10.65 2.45 -10.50
CA ILE A 111 -10.32 3.49 -9.54
C ILE A 111 -10.68 3.03 -8.12
N MET A 112 -9.69 3.09 -7.24
CA MET A 112 -9.82 2.84 -5.80
C MET A 112 -9.55 4.13 -5.05
N ILE A 113 -10.29 4.35 -3.98
CA ILE A 113 -10.08 5.49 -3.08
C ILE A 113 -9.74 5.01 -1.67
N ASP A 114 -9.01 5.83 -0.96
CA ASP A 114 -8.71 5.59 0.46
C ASP A 114 -9.94 5.88 1.32
N GLN A 115 -10.25 5.02 2.26
CA GLN A 115 -11.33 5.17 3.23
C GLN A 115 -10.77 5.11 4.65
N VAL A 116 -10.78 6.25 5.31
CA VAL A 116 -10.31 6.42 6.68
C VAL A 116 -11.50 6.22 7.61
N LEU A 117 -11.78 4.98 8.00
CA LEU A 117 -13.01 4.67 8.75
C LEU A 117 -12.80 4.63 10.27
N SER A 118 -11.57 4.46 10.76
CA SER A 118 -11.27 4.28 12.20
C SER A 118 -11.46 5.55 13.03
N HIS A 119 -11.22 6.71 12.44
CA HIS A 119 -11.21 8.01 13.12
C HIS A 119 -11.68 9.12 12.18
N SER A 120 -11.96 10.29 12.72
CA SER A 120 -12.22 11.50 11.93
C SER A 120 -11.31 12.64 12.39
N SER A 121 -11.38 13.79 11.71
CA SER A 121 -10.80 15.03 12.25
C SER A 121 -11.52 15.48 13.52
N ASP A 122 -10.80 16.17 14.40
CA ASP A 122 -11.36 16.93 15.52
C ASP A 122 -12.26 18.10 15.06
N GLN A 123 -12.25 18.43 13.76
CA GLN A 123 -13.12 19.42 13.13
C GLN A 123 -14.34 18.79 12.42
N HIS A 124 -14.46 17.45 12.41
CA HIS A 124 -15.64 16.80 11.86
C HIS A 124 -16.89 17.20 12.68
N PRO A 125 -18.04 17.54 12.03
CA PRO A 125 -19.26 17.92 12.74
C PRO A 125 -19.70 16.94 13.83
N TRP A 126 -19.48 15.64 13.61
CA TRP A 126 -19.80 14.61 14.62
C TRP A 126 -18.98 14.76 15.90
N PHE A 127 -17.66 15.05 15.78
CA PHE A 127 -16.83 15.25 16.96
C PHE A 127 -17.13 16.58 17.63
N VAL A 128 -17.33 17.65 16.86
CA VAL A 128 -17.70 18.98 17.36
C VAL A 128 -19.00 18.91 18.19
N GLU A 129 -19.97 18.10 17.78
CA GLU A 129 -21.20 17.85 18.54
C GLU A 129 -20.93 16.93 19.75
N SER A 130 -20.26 15.80 19.55
CA SER A 130 -19.97 14.80 20.59
C SER A 130 -19.28 15.40 21.81
N ARG A 131 -18.32 16.31 21.62
CA ARG A 131 -17.53 16.94 22.68
C ARG A 131 -18.27 18.00 23.50
N GLN A 132 -19.49 18.42 23.07
CA GLN A 132 -20.21 19.50 23.77
C GLN A 132 -20.68 19.07 25.16
N ASN A 133 -21.17 17.85 25.31
CA ASN A 133 -21.65 17.29 26.57
C ASN A 133 -21.80 15.78 26.47
N ARG A 134 -22.19 15.11 27.56
CA ARG A 134 -22.33 13.65 27.67
C ARG A 134 -23.69 13.10 27.22
N THR A 135 -24.62 13.94 26.76
CA THR A 135 -26.03 13.58 26.53
C THR A 135 -26.58 14.01 25.17
N ASN A 136 -25.76 14.62 24.29
CA ASN A 136 -26.19 14.94 22.94
C ASN A 136 -26.31 13.67 22.08
N GLU A 137 -26.94 13.79 20.91
CA GLU A 137 -27.18 12.65 20.00
C GLU A 137 -25.92 11.93 19.55
N LYS A 138 -24.78 12.61 19.55
CA LYS A 138 -23.49 12.07 19.17
C LYS A 138 -22.56 11.77 20.36
N ALA A 139 -23.09 11.81 21.58
CA ALA A 139 -22.29 11.64 22.78
C ALA A 139 -21.42 10.38 22.76
N ASP A 140 -21.94 9.27 22.22
CA ASP A 140 -21.27 7.96 22.18
C ASP A 140 -20.65 7.61 20.80
N TRP A 141 -20.54 8.59 19.91
CA TRP A 141 -19.98 8.39 18.57
C TRP A 141 -18.46 8.23 18.56
N TYR A 142 -17.79 8.73 19.60
CA TYR A 142 -16.35 8.61 19.78
C TYR A 142 -16.06 7.87 21.08
N VAL A 143 -14.83 7.42 21.24
CA VAL A 143 -14.42 6.67 22.42
C VAL A 143 -14.04 7.65 23.54
N TRP A 144 -14.93 7.80 24.49
CA TRP A 144 -14.75 8.67 25.67
C TRP A 144 -14.59 7.85 26.95
N ALA A 145 -13.77 8.35 27.88
CA ALA A 145 -13.60 7.74 29.18
C ALA A 145 -13.39 8.79 30.28
N ASP A 146 -13.85 8.49 31.48
CA ASP A 146 -13.56 9.32 32.66
C ASP A 146 -12.09 9.17 33.07
N ALA A 147 -11.55 10.23 33.68
CA ALA A 147 -10.24 10.17 34.31
C ALA A 147 -10.24 9.17 35.48
N ARG A 148 -9.09 8.57 35.76
CA ARG A 148 -8.84 7.86 37.02
C ARG A 148 -8.94 8.84 38.21
N PRO A 149 -9.08 8.36 39.46
CA PRO A 149 -9.20 9.24 40.64
C PRO A 149 -8.04 10.22 40.83
N ASP A 150 -6.86 9.90 40.30
CA ASP A 150 -5.66 10.76 40.32
C ASP A 150 -5.57 11.72 39.13
N GLY A 151 -6.58 11.74 38.24
CA GLY A 151 -6.63 12.59 37.07
C GLY A 151 -5.93 12.00 35.83
N SER A 152 -5.28 10.83 35.94
CA SER A 152 -4.60 10.19 34.83
C SER A 152 -5.59 9.57 33.80
N PRO A 153 -5.13 9.28 32.56
CA PRO A 153 -5.91 8.57 31.56
C PRO A 153 -6.46 7.22 32.04
N PRO A 154 -7.52 6.69 31.40
CA PRO A 154 -8.18 5.44 31.86
C PRO A 154 -7.28 4.21 31.79
N ASN A 155 -6.32 4.19 30.89
CA ASN A 155 -5.36 3.09 30.73
C ASN A 155 -4.02 3.59 30.14
N ASN A 156 -3.11 2.65 29.84
CA ASN A 156 -1.75 2.92 29.41
C ASN A 156 -1.56 2.97 27.88
N TRP A 157 -2.62 2.98 27.06
CA TRP A 157 -2.48 2.91 25.61
C TRP A 157 -1.68 4.10 25.06
N LEU A 158 -0.83 3.79 24.06
CA LEU A 158 0.05 4.74 23.42
C LEU A 158 -0.43 5.02 21.99
N SER A 159 -0.20 6.25 21.54
CA SER A 159 -0.44 6.65 20.14
C SER A 159 0.69 6.16 19.24
N VAL A 160 0.32 5.77 18.01
CA VAL A 160 1.28 5.41 16.95
C VAL A 160 2.27 6.56 16.68
N PHE A 161 1.83 7.82 16.79
CA PHE A 161 2.68 8.98 16.58
C PHE A 161 3.39 9.48 17.87
N GLY A 162 3.33 8.68 18.91
CA GLY A 162 4.00 8.92 20.19
C GLY A 162 3.12 9.56 21.24
N GLY A 163 3.50 9.33 22.49
CA GLY A 163 2.76 9.83 23.66
C GLY A 163 1.53 8.98 24.00
N SER A 164 0.68 9.51 24.91
CA SER A 164 -0.58 8.86 25.31
C SER A 164 -1.57 8.83 24.14
N ALA A 165 -2.32 7.75 24.03
CA ALA A 165 -3.47 7.65 23.11
C ALA A 165 -4.74 8.33 23.66
N TRP A 166 -4.63 9.10 24.74
CA TRP A 166 -5.74 9.75 25.43
C TRP A 166 -5.50 11.24 25.54
N GLN A 167 -6.43 12.06 25.02
CA GLN A 167 -6.42 13.51 25.13
C GLN A 167 -7.56 13.99 25.99
N TRP A 168 -7.26 14.85 26.99
CA TRP A 168 -8.27 15.48 27.84
C TRP A 168 -9.07 16.54 27.09
N ASP A 169 -10.40 16.46 27.16
CA ASP A 169 -11.31 17.52 26.69
C ASP A 169 -11.94 18.24 27.88
N THR A 170 -11.64 19.54 28.00
CA THR A 170 -12.13 20.36 29.13
C THR A 170 -13.60 20.68 29.10
N ARG A 171 -14.26 20.64 27.92
CA ARG A 171 -15.70 20.90 27.79
C ARG A 171 -16.49 19.72 28.29
N ARG A 172 -16.09 18.51 27.87
CA ARG A 172 -16.76 17.28 28.22
C ARG A 172 -16.30 16.75 29.59
N ALA A 173 -15.14 17.21 30.06
CA ALA A 173 -14.47 16.71 31.26
C ALA A 173 -14.30 15.17 31.22
N GLN A 174 -13.77 14.70 30.09
CA GLN A 174 -13.41 13.30 29.82
C GLN A 174 -12.18 13.25 28.91
N TYR A 175 -11.50 12.11 28.89
CA TYR A 175 -10.53 11.77 27.87
C TYR A 175 -11.23 11.21 26.65
N TYR A 176 -10.75 11.54 25.44
CA TYR A 176 -11.09 10.81 24.22
C TYR A 176 -9.88 10.05 23.70
N PHE A 177 -10.15 8.91 23.07
CA PHE A 177 -9.15 8.04 22.49
C PHE A 177 -8.74 8.51 21.10
N HIS A 178 -7.45 8.36 20.77
CA HIS A 178 -6.89 8.58 19.45
C HIS A 178 -5.69 7.66 19.20
N ASN A 179 -5.74 6.84 18.16
CA ASN A 179 -4.61 5.99 17.79
C ASN A 179 -3.45 6.77 17.16
N PHE A 180 -3.74 7.89 16.52
CA PHE A 180 -2.77 8.74 15.79
C PHE A 180 -2.65 10.11 16.45
N LEU A 181 -2.79 11.21 15.71
CA LEU A 181 -2.76 12.56 16.31
C LEU A 181 -3.94 12.77 17.26
N SER A 182 -3.76 13.61 18.27
CA SER A 182 -4.88 14.05 19.12
C SER A 182 -5.99 14.78 18.33
N SER A 183 -5.69 15.26 17.13
CA SER A 183 -6.66 15.81 16.19
C SER A 183 -7.39 14.75 15.34
N GLN A 184 -7.14 13.46 15.58
CA GLN A 184 -7.77 12.32 14.90
C GLN A 184 -8.50 11.43 15.93
N PRO A 185 -9.59 11.91 16.56
CA PRO A 185 -10.34 11.14 17.54
C PRO A 185 -10.94 9.87 16.92
N ASP A 186 -10.79 8.74 17.61
CA ASP A 186 -11.27 7.44 17.18
C ASP A 186 -12.80 7.33 17.33
N LEU A 187 -13.44 6.80 16.29
CA LEU A 187 -14.86 6.52 16.25
C LEU A 187 -15.19 5.28 17.08
N ASN A 188 -16.34 5.29 17.75
CA ASN A 188 -16.80 4.19 18.58
C ASN A 188 -17.58 3.16 17.76
N PHE A 189 -16.90 2.17 17.19
CA PHE A 189 -17.52 1.09 16.41
C PHE A 189 -18.39 0.12 17.23
N HIS A 190 -18.33 0.16 18.56
CA HIS A 190 -19.31 -0.55 19.38
C HIS A 190 -20.70 0.09 19.29
N HIS A 191 -20.77 1.36 18.89
CA HIS A 191 -22.03 2.10 18.68
C HIS A 191 -22.56 1.86 17.25
N GLU A 192 -23.73 1.22 17.13
CA GLU A 192 -24.29 0.83 15.81
C GLU A 192 -24.50 2.02 14.85
N PRO A 193 -25.01 3.19 15.28
CA PRO A 193 -25.16 4.34 14.38
C PRO A 193 -23.84 4.80 13.73
N VAL A 194 -22.69 4.60 14.37
CA VAL A 194 -21.38 4.90 13.79
C VAL A 194 -21.09 3.96 12.62
N ARG A 195 -21.32 2.65 12.80
CA ARG A 195 -21.10 1.66 11.73
C ARG A 195 -22.01 1.94 10.52
N GLU A 196 -23.29 2.26 10.77
CA GLU A 196 -24.23 2.62 9.72
C GLU A 196 -23.78 3.89 8.97
N ALA A 197 -23.37 4.93 9.69
CA ALA A 197 -22.89 6.17 9.09
C ALA A 197 -21.65 5.93 8.23
N MET A 198 -20.69 5.09 8.69
CA MET A 198 -19.52 4.74 7.90
C MET A 198 -19.88 3.93 6.63
N LEU A 199 -20.83 3.01 6.72
CA LEU A 199 -21.32 2.30 5.53
C LEU A 199 -22.00 3.24 4.53
N GLU A 200 -22.70 4.28 4.98
CA GLU A 200 -23.30 5.29 4.08
C GLU A 200 -22.23 6.15 3.39
N THR A 201 -21.14 6.51 4.06
CA THR A 201 -20.03 7.21 3.40
C THR A 201 -19.41 6.35 2.29
N VAL A 202 -19.26 5.06 2.52
CA VAL A 202 -18.78 4.10 1.51
C VAL A 202 -19.78 3.99 0.35
N ARG A 203 -21.08 3.87 0.64
CA ARG A 203 -22.15 3.81 -0.36
C ARG A 203 -22.12 5.02 -1.29
N PHE A 204 -21.94 6.22 -0.74
CA PHE A 204 -21.86 7.46 -1.52
C PHE A 204 -20.82 7.36 -2.66
N TRP A 205 -19.62 6.88 -2.37
CA TRP A 205 -18.55 6.76 -3.38
C TRP A 205 -18.78 5.60 -4.34
N LEU A 206 -19.35 4.49 -3.88
CA LEU A 206 -19.72 3.37 -4.75
C LEU A 206 -20.81 3.80 -5.76
N ASP A 207 -21.78 4.61 -5.34
CA ASP A 207 -22.84 5.16 -6.21
C ASP A 207 -22.26 6.16 -7.24
N LEU A 208 -21.16 6.85 -6.91
CA LEU A 208 -20.44 7.69 -7.86
C LEU A 208 -19.62 6.88 -8.88
N GLY A 209 -19.45 5.58 -8.68
CA GLY A 209 -18.81 4.68 -9.64
C GLY A 209 -17.38 4.26 -9.29
N VAL A 210 -16.91 4.51 -8.07
CA VAL A 210 -15.61 4.00 -7.59
C VAL A 210 -15.59 2.47 -7.65
N ASP A 211 -14.51 1.88 -8.16
CA ASP A 211 -14.39 0.42 -8.35
C ASP A 211 -13.84 -0.30 -7.13
N GLY A 212 -13.20 0.41 -6.23
CA GLY A 212 -12.62 -0.22 -5.04
C GLY A 212 -12.27 0.74 -3.93
N LEU A 213 -11.94 0.16 -2.79
CA LEU A 213 -11.55 0.88 -1.58
C LEU A 213 -10.19 0.39 -1.09
N ARG A 214 -9.35 1.30 -0.65
CA ARG A 214 -8.28 0.97 0.31
C ARG A 214 -8.79 1.37 1.69
N LEU A 215 -8.80 0.44 2.61
CA LEU A 215 -9.19 0.68 3.98
C LEU A 215 -7.95 1.03 4.79
N ASP A 216 -7.89 2.27 5.23
CA ASP A 216 -6.88 2.75 6.15
C ASP A 216 -6.99 2.00 7.47
N THR A 217 -5.85 1.55 8.01
CA THR A 217 -5.77 0.91 9.32
C THR A 217 -6.93 -0.05 9.61
N ALA A 218 -7.15 -1.01 8.71
CA ALA A 218 -8.35 -1.86 8.69
C ALA A 218 -8.53 -2.74 9.94
N ASN A 219 -7.54 -2.83 10.79
CA ASN A 219 -7.57 -3.55 12.06
C ASN A 219 -7.74 -2.66 13.31
N PHE A 220 -7.98 -1.33 13.13
CA PHE A 220 -8.08 -0.36 14.24
C PHE A 220 -9.53 0.06 14.58
N TYR A 221 -10.56 -0.51 13.95
CA TYR A 221 -11.95 -0.04 14.16
C TYR A 221 -12.50 -0.33 15.55
N TYR A 222 -12.04 -1.40 16.21
CA TYR A 222 -12.53 -1.79 17.52
C TYR A 222 -11.44 -1.78 18.57
N HIS A 223 -11.79 -1.31 19.76
CA HIS A 223 -11.00 -1.36 20.98
C HIS A 223 -11.64 -2.28 22.02
N ASP A 224 -10.92 -2.59 23.08
CA ASP A 224 -11.46 -3.32 24.24
C ASP A 224 -12.40 -2.43 25.06
N GLN A 225 -13.69 -2.79 25.15
CA GLN A 225 -14.67 -2.02 25.93
C GLN A 225 -14.37 -1.91 27.42
N GLN A 226 -13.57 -2.83 27.96
CA GLN A 226 -13.16 -2.79 29.36
C GLN A 226 -11.97 -1.85 29.58
N LEU A 227 -11.39 -1.29 28.52
CA LEU A 227 -10.25 -0.36 28.56
C LEU A 227 -9.06 -0.91 29.36
N ARG A 228 -8.78 -2.23 29.24
CA ARG A 228 -7.67 -2.90 29.93
C ARG A 228 -6.33 -2.36 29.45
N ASP A 229 -5.36 -2.29 30.38
CA ASP A 229 -3.99 -1.89 30.05
C ASP A 229 -3.34 -2.89 29.07
N ASN A 230 -2.64 -2.39 28.04
CA ASN A 230 -1.81 -3.21 27.18
C ASN A 230 -0.62 -3.76 27.99
N PRO A 231 -0.30 -5.06 27.87
CA PRO A 231 0.87 -5.63 28.54
C PRO A 231 2.18 -5.13 27.92
N PRO A 232 3.27 -5.09 28.69
CA PRO A 232 4.57 -4.75 28.15
C PRO A 232 5.04 -5.82 27.16
N ARG A 233 5.74 -5.37 26.11
CA ARG A 233 6.38 -6.28 25.14
C ARG A 233 7.72 -6.76 25.69
N ASP A 234 8.02 -8.05 25.49
CA ASP A 234 9.37 -8.54 25.63
C ASP A 234 10.26 -7.97 24.50
N ARG A 235 11.25 -7.17 24.87
CA ARG A 235 12.18 -6.54 23.94
C ARG A 235 13.09 -7.54 23.19
N GLN A 236 13.18 -8.79 23.67
CA GLN A 236 13.90 -9.87 22.99
C GLN A 236 13.03 -10.61 21.98
N SER A 237 11.74 -10.28 21.90
CA SER A 237 10.82 -10.88 20.93
C SER A 237 11.24 -10.50 19.51
N SER A 238 11.28 -11.47 18.62
CA SER A 238 11.45 -11.25 17.17
C SER A 238 10.14 -10.85 16.48
N VAL A 239 9.03 -10.93 17.20
CA VAL A 239 7.70 -10.53 16.69
C VAL A 239 7.49 -9.07 17.04
N VAL A 240 7.47 -8.21 16.03
CA VAL A 240 7.36 -6.75 16.18
C VAL A 240 6.42 -6.19 15.12
N ASP A 241 5.70 -5.14 15.46
CA ASP A 241 4.92 -4.35 14.50
C ASP A 241 5.87 -3.51 13.65
N LEU A 242 6.03 -3.91 12.39
CA LEU A 242 6.93 -3.23 11.45
C LEU A 242 6.37 -1.90 10.91
N SER A 243 5.14 -1.53 11.28
CA SER A 243 4.55 -0.23 10.91
C SER A 243 5.17 0.94 11.68
N VAL A 244 5.87 0.66 12.79
CA VAL A 244 6.47 1.67 13.67
C VAL A 244 7.93 1.33 13.93
N GLY A 245 8.80 2.34 13.99
CA GLY A 245 10.22 2.14 14.28
C GLY A 245 10.50 1.86 15.77
N ASP A 246 11.61 1.20 16.05
CA ASP A 246 12.06 0.80 17.40
C ASP A 246 12.42 2.00 18.32
N PHE A 247 12.56 3.19 17.74
CA PHE A 247 12.72 4.47 18.47
C PHE A 247 11.44 4.93 19.18
N ASN A 248 10.26 4.37 18.80
CA ASN A 248 8.97 4.83 19.29
C ASN A 248 8.52 3.98 20.49
N PRO A 249 8.13 4.59 21.64
CA PRO A 249 7.62 3.87 22.81
C PRO A 249 6.41 2.97 22.53
N TYR A 250 5.63 3.23 21.47
CA TYR A 250 4.55 2.38 21.00
C TYR A 250 5.01 0.90 20.89
N MET A 251 6.23 0.69 20.42
CA MET A 251 6.83 -0.64 20.28
C MET A 251 7.09 -1.37 21.61
N PHE A 252 6.94 -0.70 22.75
CA PHE A 252 7.18 -1.33 24.08
C PHE A 252 5.94 -2.02 24.64
N GLN A 253 4.78 -1.90 23.97
CA GLN A 253 3.53 -2.55 24.35
C GLN A 253 3.15 -3.65 23.36
N MET A 254 2.46 -4.66 23.86
CA MET A 254 1.69 -5.60 23.04
C MET A 254 0.30 -5.02 22.85
N HIS A 255 -0.04 -4.62 21.62
CA HIS A 255 -1.31 -3.95 21.28
C HIS A 255 -2.47 -4.94 21.19
N CYS A 256 -2.85 -5.53 22.35
CA CYS A 256 -3.89 -6.55 22.44
C CYS A 256 -5.29 -5.97 22.61
N PHE A 257 -5.40 -4.73 23.07
CA PHE A 257 -6.66 -4.14 23.52
C PHE A 257 -7.09 -2.88 22.76
N ASP A 258 -6.20 -2.22 22.08
CA ASP A 258 -6.42 -0.97 21.34
C ASP A 258 -6.62 -1.17 19.82
N LYS A 259 -6.29 -2.36 19.29
CA LYS A 259 -6.51 -2.73 17.88
C LYS A 259 -6.70 -4.23 17.70
N SER A 260 -6.94 -4.67 16.46
CA SER A 260 -7.02 -6.07 16.03
C SER A 260 -8.03 -6.91 16.83
N ARG A 261 -9.11 -6.29 17.29
CA ARG A 261 -10.14 -6.96 18.10
C ARG A 261 -10.96 -7.93 17.25
N PRO A 262 -11.42 -9.07 17.83
CA PRO A 262 -12.24 -10.04 17.10
C PRO A 262 -13.54 -9.46 16.52
N GLU A 263 -14.11 -8.45 17.18
CA GLU A 263 -15.33 -7.75 16.76
C GLU A 263 -15.19 -7.11 15.37
N ASN A 264 -13.96 -6.76 14.99
CA ASN A 264 -13.65 -6.15 13.71
C ASN A 264 -14.08 -7.01 12.50
N LEU A 265 -14.00 -8.34 12.64
CA LEU A 265 -14.42 -9.26 11.59
C LEU A 265 -15.91 -9.10 11.22
N GLY A 266 -16.74 -8.69 12.19
CA GLY A 266 -18.16 -8.40 11.97
C GLY A 266 -18.35 -7.24 11.00
N PHE A 267 -17.68 -6.12 11.25
CA PHE A 267 -17.78 -4.94 10.42
C PHE A 267 -17.14 -5.15 9.02
N LEU A 268 -16.05 -5.89 8.92
CA LEU A 268 -15.48 -6.25 7.62
C LEU A 268 -16.46 -7.08 6.77
N ARG A 269 -17.27 -7.94 7.40
CA ARG A 269 -18.35 -8.66 6.70
C ARG A 269 -19.49 -7.74 6.28
N ASP A 270 -19.81 -6.73 7.08
CA ASP A 270 -20.83 -5.73 6.72
C ASP A 270 -20.38 -4.91 5.51
N LEU A 271 -19.13 -4.44 5.49
CA LEU A 271 -18.51 -3.80 4.33
C LEU A 271 -18.52 -4.71 3.10
N ARG A 272 -18.17 -5.99 3.28
CA ARG A 272 -18.17 -6.95 2.17
C ARG A 272 -19.58 -7.13 1.58
N ARG A 273 -20.59 -7.28 2.42
CA ARG A 273 -21.98 -7.37 1.98
C ARG A 273 -22.44 -6.12 1.23
N LEU A 274 -22.01 -4.94 1.67
CA LEU A 274 -22.28 -3.70 0.95
C LEU A 274 -21.64 -3.71 -0.44
N LEU A 275 -20.33 -4.06 -0.54
CA LEU A 275 -19.63 -4.09 -1.82
C LEU A 275 -20.18 -5.15 -2.78
N ASP A 276 -20.60 -6.30 -2.28
CA ASP A 276 -21.18 -7.39 -3.08
C ASP A 276 -22.53 -6.97 -3.73
N GLY A 277 -23.16 -5.92 -3.24
CA GLY A 277 -24.31 -5.26 -3.89
C GLY A 277 -23.95 -4.49 -5.16
N TYR A 278 -22.68 -4.28 -5.46
CA TYR A 278 -22.17 -3.57 -6.62
C TYR A 278 -21.32 -4.48 -7.51
N PRO A 279 -21.52 -4.49 -8.84
CA PRO A 279 -20.77 -5.38 -9.71
C PRO A 279 -19.29 -5.01 -9.77
N SER A 280 -18.43 -6.02 -9.64
CA SER A 280 -16.98 -5.91 -9.85
C SER A 280 -16.28 -4.88 -8.94
N ARG A 281 -16.66 -4.82 -7.66
CA ARG A 281 -15.98 -4.00 -6.66
C ARG A 281 -14.98 -4.83 -5.86
N ALA A 282 -13.97 -4.16 -5.31
CA ALA A 282 -12.96 -4.80 -4.46
C ALA A 282 -12.52 -3.87 -3.33
N MET A 283 -11.93 -4.44 -2.27
CA MET A 283 -11.28 -3.68 -1.22
C MET A 283 -9.96 -4.32 -0.83
N VAL A 284 -8.99 -3.49 -0.48
CA VAL A 284 -7.71 -3.85 0.10
C VAL A 284 -7.58 -3.19 1.47
N GLY A 285 -7.22 -3.97 2.49
CA GLY A 285 -6.99 -3.45 3.85
C GLY A 285 -5.51 -3.26 4.12
N GLU A 286 -5.18 -2.17 4.80
CA GLU A 286 -3.88 -1.99 5.42
C GLU A 286 -3.89 -2.58 6.83
N ILE A 287 -2.85 -3.34 7.18
CA ILE A 287 -2.74 -4.07 8.44
C ILE A 287 -1.46 -3.68 9.16
N GLY A 288 -1.57 -2.94 10.26
CA GLY A 288 -0.49 -2.72 11.23
C GLY A 288 -0.68 -3.62 12.46
N ASP A 289 0.05 -4.73 12.51
CA ASP A 289 -0.11 -5.73 13.58
C ASP A 289 1.25 -6.38 13.89
N ASP A 290 1.40 -6.92 15.09
CA ASP A 290 2.57 -7.71 15.50
C ASP A 290 2.75 -8.95 14.63
N ASP A 291 1.65 -9.52 14.16
CA ASP A 291 1.60 -10.64 13.23
C ASP A 291 0.78 -10.29 11.99
N GLY A 292 1.33 -9.37 11.18
CA GLY A 292 0.68 -8.86 9.98
C GLY A 292 0.27 -9.95 9.00
N LEU A 293 1.12 -10.96 8.79
CA LEU A 293 0.83 -12.06 7.87
C LEU A 293 -0.34 -12.93 8.33
N ALA A 294 -0.42 -13.26 9.61
CA ALA A 294 -1.56 -14.00 10.17
C ALA A 294 -2.84 -13.17 10.08
N ARG A 295 -2.74 -11.87 10.29
CA ARG A 295 -3.89 -10.97 10.18
C ARG A 295 -4.38 -10.82 8.73
N ILE A 296 -3.48 -10.74 7.75
CA ILE A 296 -3.86 -10.81 6.32
C ILE A 296 -4.64 -12.09 6.05
N ALA A 297 -4.11 -13.25 6.49
CA ALA A 297 -4.78 -14.53 6.29
C ALA A 297 -6.19 -14.54 6.91
N GLU A 298 -6.34 -14.11 8.16
CA GLU A 298 -7.63 -14.04 8.85
C GLU A 298 -8.64 -13.13 8.13
N TYR A 299 -8.20 -11.94 7.68
CA TYR A 299 -9.08 -10.92 7.11
C TYR A 299 -9.47 -11.18 5.66
N THR A 300 -8.69 -11.99 4.94
CA THR A 300 -8.93 -12.28 3.51
C THR A 300 -9.44 -13.70 3.24
N ALA A 301 -9.26 -14.65 4.18
CA ALA A 301 -9.76 -16.01 4.02
C ALA A 301 -11.29 -16.08 4.10
N GLY A 302 -11.88 -17.10 3.44
CA GLY A 302 -13.31 -17.41 3.50
C GLY A 302 -14.18 -16.55 2.57
N ASN A 303 -13.58 -15.65 1.79
CA ASN A 303 -14.26 -14.81 0.78
C ASN A 303 -15.51 -14.05 1.29
N ASP A 304 -15.55 -13.67 2.57
CA ASP A 304 -16.67 -12.99 3.23
C ASP A 304 -16.26 -11.66 3.91
N LYS A 305 -14.98 -11.28 3.80
CA LYS A 305 -14.37 -10.09 4.39
C LYS A 305 -13.60 -9.31 3.31
N LEU A 306 -12.36 -8.94 3.57
CA LEU A 306 -11.53 -8.24 2.58
C LEU A 306 -11.25 -9.10 1.36
N HIS A 307 -11.17 -8.48 0.19
CA HIS A 307 -10.70 -9.15 -1.03
C HIS A 307 -9.20 -9.34 -1.00
N MET A 308 -8.48 -8.34 -0.48
CA MET A 308 -7.03 -8.27 -0.38
C MET A 308 -6.63 -7.54 0.90
N ALA A 309 -5.42 -7.79 1.39
CA ALA A 309 -4.80 -6.97 2.42
C ALA A 309 -3.29 -6.94 2.25
N TYR A 310 -2.64 -5.91 2.79
CA TYR A 310 -1.19 -5.83 2.92
C TYR A 310 -0.80 -5.48 4.35
N SER A 311 0.41 -5.89 4.72
CA SER A 311 1.06 -5.55 5.98
C SER A 311 2.40 -4.88 5.73
N PHE A 312 3.09 -4.53 6.79
CA PHE A 312 4.37 -3.84 6.72
C PHE A 312 5.59 -4.78 6.58
N ASP A 313 5.38 -6.11 6.46
CA ASP A 313 6.47 -7.09 6.39
C ASP A 313 7.46 -6.80 5.25
N LEU A 314 6.99 -6.41 4.05
CA LEU A 314 7.86 -6.03 2.94
C LEU A 314 8.18 -4.53 2.87
N LEU A 315 7.61 -3.75 3.77
CA LEU A 315 7.85 -2.31 3.89
C LEU A 315 8.99 -2.00 4.89
N GLY A 316 9.53 -3.00 5.56
CA GLY A 316 10.69 -2.92 6.43
C GLY A 316 12.03 -2.89 5.66
N PRO A 317 13.16 -2.75 6.36
CA PRO A 317 14.49 -2.68 5.75
C PRO A 317 15.04 -4.06 5.34
N ALA A 318 14.57 -5.15 5.93
CA ALA A 318 15.06 -6.48 5.66
C ALA A 318 14.66 -6.97 4.26
N HIS A 319 15.63 -7.50 3.50
CA HIS A 319 15.40 -7.90 2.11
C HIS A 319 16.37 -8.98 1.63
N ASP A 320 17.08 -9.64 2.54
CA ASP A 320 17.94 -10.77 2.17
C ASP A 320 17.13 -12.03 1.81
N ALA A 321 17.78 -13.00 1.20
CA ALA A 321 17.11 -14.20 0.71
C ALA A 321 16.47 -15.03 1.82
N GLY A 322 17.09 -15.10 3.00
CA GLY A 322 16.54 -15.82 4.17
C GLY A 322 15.28 -15.16 4.69
N PHE A 323 15.31 -13.83 4.91
CA PHE A 323 14.14 -13.08 5.34
C PHE A 323 12.96 -13.26 4.37
N LEU A 324 13.18 -13.07 3.08
CA LEU A 324 12.11 -13.23 2.09
C LEU A 324 11.60 -14.67 2.02
N PHE A 325 12.50 -15.67 2.11
CA PHE A 325 12.10 -17.07 2.15
C PHE A 325 11.18 -17.35 3.34
N HIS A 326 11.60 -16.99 4.56
CA HIS A 326 10.80 -17.25 5.76
C HIS A 326 9.48 -16.48 5.78
N THR A 327 9.46 -15.24 5.28
CA THR A 327 8.24 -14.44 5.15
C THR A 327 7.22 -15.14 4.23
N PHE A 328 7.65 -15.56 3.05
CA PHE A 328 6.72 -16.18 2.10
C PHE A 328 6.36 -17.62 2.46
N ASP A 329 7.30 -18.41 2.99
CA ASP A 329 7.04 -19.78 3.45
C ASP A 329 6.00 -19.79 4.58
N ARG A 330 6.20 -18.93 5.57
CA ARG A 330 5.23 -18.73 6.64
C ARG A 330 3.87 -18.30 6.09
N PHE A 331 3.84 -17.30 5.22
CA PHE A 331 2.59 -16.79 4.67
C PHE A 331 1.83 -17.87 3.89
N GLU A 332 2.48 -18.58 2.97
CA GLU A 332 1.84 -19.66 2.20
C GLU A 332 1.35 -20.82 3.08
N SER A 333 1.99 -21.05 4.24
CA SER A 333 1.55 -22.08 5.21
C SER A 333 0.25 -21.73 5.95
N ILE A 334 -0.11 -20.43 6.06
CA ILE A 334 -1.25 -19.96 6.87
C ILE A 334 -2.37 -19.30 6.06
N VAL A 335 -2.10 -18.81 4.85
CA VAL A 335 -3.02 -17.94 4.11
C VAL A 335 -4.26 -18.66 3.56
N GLY A 336 -4.16 -19.96 3.29
CA GLY A 336 -5.26 -20.73 2.68
C GLY A 336 -5.73 -20.13 1.36
N ASP A 337 -7.02 -19.80 1.26
CA ASP A 337 -7.65 -19.15 0.10
C ASP A 337 -7.54 -17.62 0.10
N GLY A 338 -7.00 -17.03 1.17
CA GLY A 338 -6.77 -15.60 1.31
C GLY A 338 -5.85 -15.03 0.22
N TRP A 339 -5.91 -13.69 0.02
CA TRP A 339 -5.19 -13.05 -1.07
C TRP A 339 -4.42 -11.81 -0.59
N PRO A 340 -3.09 -11.79 -0.71
CA PRO A 340 -2.29 -10.64 -0.31
C PRO A 340 -2.27 -9.58 -1.40
N SER A 341 -2.03 -8.34 -1.00
CA SER A 341 -1.50 -7.28 -1.86
C SER A 341 -0.07 -6.98 -1.42
N TRP A 342 0.88 -6.98 -2.35
CA TRP A 342 2.29 -6.75 -2.02
C TRP A 342 2.72 -5.35 -2.44
N ALA A 343 2.99 -4.49 -1.46
CA ALA A 343 3.62 -3.19 -1.64
C ALA A 343 5.08 -3.25 -1.16
N LEU A 344 5.99 -2.68 -1.95
CA LEU A 344 7.40 -2.50 -1.57
C LEU A 344 7.72 -1.05 -1.20
N SER A 345 6.84 -0.12 -1.53
CA SER A 345 6.85 1.28 -1.10
C SER A 345 5.41 1.77 -0.95
N ASN A 346 5.19 2.76 -0.12
CA ASN A 346 3.98 3.56 -0.04
C ASN A 346 4.32 4.98 0.45
N HIS A 347 3.32 5.76 0.82
CA HIS A 347 3.48 7.13 1.31
C HIS A 347 3.86 7.20 2.81
N ASP A 348 3.98 6.08 3.52
CA ASP A 348 4.28 6.01 4.96
C ASP A 348 5.68 5.47 5.25
N VAL A 349 6.34 4.87 4.27
CA VAL A 349 7.69 4.33 4.42
C VAL A 349 8.61 4.84 3.33
N GLY A 350 9.90 4.90 3.62
CA GLY A 350 10.91 5.25 2.63
C GLY A 350 10.82 4.38 1.37
N ARG A 351 11.17 4.92 0.22
CA ARG A 351 11.11 4.24 -1.08
C ARG A 351 12.00 3.01 -1.09
N VAL A 352 11.56 1.94 -1.73
CA VAL A 352 12.29 0.67 -1.82
C VAL A 352 13.71 0.86 -2.39
N ALA A 353 13.89 1.80 -3.31
CA ALA A 353 15.20 2.10 -3.89
C ALA A 353 16.22 2.52 -2.82
N SER A 354 15.82 3.31 -1.81
CA SER A 354 16.65 3.72 -0.69
C SER A 354 16.71 2.65 0.41
N ARG A 355 15.56 2.12 0.84
CA ARG A 355 15.52 1.09 1.90
C ARG A 355 16.32 -0.16 1.57
N TRP A 356 16.32 -0.57 0.31
CA TRP A 356 17.12 -1.71 -0.16
C TRP A 356 18.48 -1.28 -0.75
N ALA A 357 18.92 -0.04 -0.45
CA ALA A 357 20.23 0.50 -0.80
C ALA A 357 20.57 0.37 -2.30
N CYS A 358 19.61 0.58 -3.19
CA CYS A 358 19.87 0.62 -4.63
C CYS A 358 20.61 1.88 -5.04
N ASP A 359 20.29 3.01 -4.41
CA ASP A 359 20.89 4.32 -4.62
C ASP A 359 22.39 4.40 -4.23
N GLN A 360 22.86 3.45 -3.40
CA GLN A 360 24.27 3.33 -2.99
C GLN A 360 25.12 2.53 -4.00
N LEU A 361 24.49 1.91 -5.01
CA LEU A 361 25.17 1.07 -5.99
C LEU A 361 25.59 1.87 -7.23
N PRO A 362 26.67 1.44 -7.95
CA PRO A 362 26.98 1.93 -9.27
C PRO A 362 25.77 1.79 -10.20
N GLU A 363 25.64 2.70 -11.18
CA GLU A 363 24.43 2.81 -12.03
C GLU A 363 23.98 1.47 -12.67
N PHE A 364 24.93 0.70 -13.17
CA PHE A 364 24.63 -0.60 -13.78
C PHE A 364 24.06 -1.61 -12.77
N GLU A 365 24.66 -1.70 -11.57
CA GLU A 365 24.20 -2.61 -10.51
C GLU A 365 22.86 -2.12 -9.92
N ARG A 366 22.71 -0.81 -9.76
CA ARG A 366 21.48 -0.17 -9.32
C ARG A 366 20.32 -0.55 -10.25
N LEU A 367 20.50 -0.41 -11.56
CA LEU A 367 19.47 -0.75 -12.53
C LEU A 367 19.12 -2.24 -12.46
N ALA A 368 20.11 -3.12 -12.43
CA ALA A 368 19.88 -4.57 -12.31
C ALA A 368 19.11 -4.93 -11.03
N LYS A 369 19.45 -4.30 -9.89
CA LYS A 369 18.75 -4.53 -8.61
C LYS A 369 17.31 -4.00 -8.63
N LEU A 370 17.06 -2.82 -9.21
CA LEU A 370 15.72 -2.27 -9.39
C LEU A 370 14.85 -3.17 -10.29
N GLN A 371 15.42 -3.70 -11.37
CA GLN A 371 14.74 -4.65 -12.25
C GLN A 371 14.42 -5.96 -11.53
N LEU A 372 15.34 -6.48 -10.70
CA LEU A 372 15.10 -7.65 -9.87
C LEU A 372 13.96 -7.40 -8.87
N ILE A 373 13.92 -6.25 -8.20
CA ILE A 373 12.88 -5.87 -7.25
C ILE A 373 11.50 -5.85 -7.94
N ALA A 374 11.40 -5.19 -9.08
CA ALA A 374 10.18 -5.15 -9.87
C ALA A 374 9.74 -6.56 -10.30
N ALA A 375 10.67 -7.37 -10.80
CA ALA A 375 10.42 -8.75 -11.23
C ALA A 375 9.95 -9.63 -10.06
N LEU A 376 10.58 -9.52 -8.90
CA LEU A 376 10.17 -10.24 -7.70
C LEU A 376 8.72 -9.91 -7.35
N GLN A 377 8.38 -8.63 -7.19
CA GLN A 377 7.02 -8.19 -6.86
C GLN A 377 5.98 -8.71 -7.86
N MET A 378 6.29 -8.68 -9.16
CA MET A 378 5.38 -9.12 -10.23
C MET A 378 5.24 -10.64 -10.34
N CYS A 379 6.18 -11.42 -9.80
CA CYS A 379 6.14 -12.87 -9.83
C CYS A 379 5.51 -13.49 -8.57
N LEU A 380 5.38 -12.76 -7.46
CA LEU A 380 4.74 -13.26 -6.24
C LEU A 380 3.26 -13.61 -6.46
N ARG A 381 2.73 -14.54 -5.66
CA ARG A 381 1.28 -14.74 -5.53
C ARG A 381 0.66 -13.54 -4.84
N GLY A 382 -0.34 -12.92 -5.46
CA GLY A 382 -1.00 -11.75 -4.91
C GLY A 382 -1.23 -10.67 -5.96
N SER A 383 -1.70 -9.52 -5.49
CA SER A 383 -1.92 -8.33 -6.31
C SER A 383 -0.83 -7.30 -5.99
N PRO A 384 0.09 -7.02 -6.93
CA PRO A 384 1.14 -6.04 -6.71
C PRO A 384 0.57 -4.61 -6.57
N CYS A 385 1.11 -3.85 -5.62
CA CYS A 385 0.84 -2.42 -5.50
C CYS A 385 2.15 -1.63 -5.73
N ILE A 386 2.20 -0.82 -6.78
CA ILE A 386 3.33 0.02 -7.17
C ILE A 386 3.05 1.42 -6.62
N TYR A 387 3.96 1.99 -5.85
CA TYR A 387 3.87 3.38 -5.42
C TYR A 387 4.42 4.31 -6.50
N GLN A 388 3.79 5.48 -6.69
CA GLN A 388 4.25 6.49 -7.66
C GLN A 388 5.75 6.76 -7.53
N GLY A 389 6.48 6.60 -8.65
CA GLY A 389 7.93 6.76 -8.70
C GLY A 389 8.75 5.48 -8.54
N ASP A 390 8.16 4.36 -8.09
CA ASP A 390 8.86 3.07 -8.08
C ASP A 390 9.22 2.63 -9.51
N GLU A 391 8.33 2.89 -10.47
CA GLU A 391 8.56 2.62 -11.89
C GLU A 391 9.70 3.46 -12.50
N LEU A 392 10.07 4.55 -11.83
CA LEU A 392 11.22 5.37 -12.20
C LEU A 392 12.49 4.99 -11.43
N GLY A 393 12.37 4.16 -10.38
CA GLY A 393 13.45 3.84 -9.44
C GLY A 393 13.87 5.04 -8.60
N LEU A 394 12.90 5.90 -8.21
CA LEU A 394 13.17 7.07 -7.37
C LEU A 394 13.68 6.65 -6.00
N PRO A 395 14.79 7.23 -5.50
CA PRO A 395 15.18 7.14 -4.09
C PRO A 395 14.36 8.13 -3.26
N ASP A 396 14.51 8.05 -1.93
CA ASP A 396 14.06 9.10 -1.02
C ASP A 396 14.81 10.41 -1.30
N ALA A 397 14.13 11.53 -1.09
CA ALA A 397 14.75 12.84 -1.13
C ALA A 397 15.49 13.13 0.18
N GLU A 398 16.58 13.88 0.11
CA GLU A 398 17.20 14.46 1.29
C GLU A 398 16.50 15.78 1.63
N LEU A 399 15.90 15.85 2.82
CA LEU A 399 15.19 17.03 3.32
C LEU A 399 15.86 17.55 4.59
N ALA A 400 15.95 18.87 4.70
CA ALA A 400 16.34 19.54 5.94
C ALA A 400 15.16 19.55 6.93
N PHE A 401 15.46 19.69 8.22
CA PHE A 401 14.40 19.76 9.25
C PHE A 401 13.38 20.86 8.96
N GLU A 402 13.85 22.00 8.47
CA GLU A 402 13.04 23.19 8.16
C GLU A 402 12.07 22.97 6.97
N ASP A 403 12.32 21.97 6.14
CA ASP A 403 11.45 21.60 5.02
C ASP A 403 10.40 20.54 5.39
N LEU A 404 10.51 19.94 6.58
CA LEU A 404 9.56 18.90 7.02
C LEU A 404 8.16 19.47 7.24
N GLN A 405 7.18 18.73 6.77
CA GLN A 405 5.76 18.99 6.97
C GLN A 405 5.09 17.89 7.80
N ASP A 406 5.67 16.67 7.79
CA ASP A 406 5.11 15.51 8.49
C ASP A 406 5.17 15.67 10.01
N PRO A 407 4.01 15.76 10.71
CA PRO A 407 3.98 15.95 12.17
C PRO A 407 4.67 14.79 12.92
N TYR A 408 4.63 13.57 12.38
CA TYR A 408 5.31 12.42 12.99
C TYR A 408 6.85 12.59 12.91
N GLY A 409 7.37 12.98 11.75
CA GLY A 409 8.80 13.25 11.58
C GLY A 409 9.28 14.44 12.43
N ILE A 410 8.50 15.51 12.51
CA ILE A 410 8.82 16.69 13.33
C ILE A 410 8.90 16.29 14.82
N SER A 411 7.98 15.46 15.30
CA SER A 411 7.92 15.06 16.72
C SER A 411 9.01 14.05 17.11
N MET A 412 9.50 13.24 16.16
CA MET A 412 10.47 12.15 16.41
C MET A 412 11.89 12.47 15.90
N TRP A 413 12.12 13.70 15.41
CA TRP A 413 13.45 14.14 14.97
C TRP A 413 14.49 14.06 16.11
N PRO A 414 15.75 13.66 15.86
CA PRO A 414 16.33 13.24 14.56
C PRO A 414 16.28 11.73 14.29
N GLU A 415 15.78 10.91 15.21
CA GLU A 415 15.76 9.44 15.12
C GLU A 415 14.87 8.95 13.99
N PHE A 416 13.77 9.66 13.72
CA PHE A 416 12.92 9.46 12.58
C PHE A 416 12.69 10.79 11.85
N LYS A 417 13.06 10.83 10.58
CA LYS A 417 12.98 12.05 9.74
C LYS A 417 11.61 12.27 9.10
N GLY A 418 10.64 11.43 9.44
CA GLY A 418 9.30 11.51 8.87
C GLY A 418 9.15 10.81 7.52
N ARG A 419 7.98 11.01 6.94
CA ARG A 419 7.53 10.38 5.70
C ARG A 419 7.72 11.27 4.46
N ASP A 420 8.11 12.53 4.64
CA ASP A 420 8.16 13.52 3.54
C ASP A 420 9.15 13.15 2.45
N ALA A 421 10.25 12.48 2.79
CA ALA A 421 11.28 12.06 1.85
C ALA A 421 10.75 11.21 0.69
N CYS A 422 9.75 10.35 0.94
CA CYS A 422 9.10 9.53 -0.08
C CYS A 422 7.89 10.22 -0.74
N ARG A 423 7.45 11.38 -0.23
CA ARG A 423 6.26 12.13 -0.66
C ARG A 423 6.55 13.29 -1.61
N THR A 424 7.82 13.50 -1.98
CA THR A 424 8.22 14.60 -2.87
C THR A 424 7.56 14.48 -4.26
N PRO A 425 7.37 15.62 -4.98
CA PRO A 425 6.68 15.66 -6.26
C PRO A 425 7.27 14.74 -7.33
N MET A 426 6.41 14.19 -8.19
CA MET A 426 6.78 13.36 -9.33
C MET A 426 7.54 14.19 -10.38
N PRO A 427 8.71 13.69 -10.85
CA PRO A 427 9.50 14.36 -11.89
C PRO A 427 9.00 13.95 -13.29
N TRP A 428 8.22 14.81 -13.94
CA TRP A 428 7.69 14.54 -15.28
C TRP A 428 8.64 15.00 -16.40
N HIS A 429 9.28 16.16 -16.22
CA HIS A 429 10.09 16.80 -17.27
C HIS A 429 11.43 17.27 -16.71
N ARG A 430 12.51 16.64 -17.15
CA ARG A 430 13.86 16.88 -16.67
C ARG A 430 14.29 18.36 -16.70
N ASP A 431 13.97 19.06 -17.79
CA ASP A 431 14.48 20.40 -18.05
C ASP A 431 13.56 21.51 -17.49
N ALA A 432 12.39 21.17 -16.95
CA ALA A 432 11.52 22.12 -16.27
C ALA A 432 12.06 22.49 -14.88
N SER A 433 11.83 23.75 -14.46
CA SER A 433 12.28 24.27 -13.16
C SER A 433 11.67 23.50 -11.99
N ASP A 434 10.39 23.11 -12.11
CA ASP A 434 9.62 22.33 -11.16
C ASP A 434 9.55 20.83 -11.52
N LEU A 435 10.47 20.36 -12.35
CA LEU A 435 10.47 19.00 -12.90
C LEU A 435 9.18 18.63 -13.64
N GLY A 436 8.40 19.62 -14.09
CA GLY A 436 7.14 19.43 -14.80
C GLY A 436 6.00 18.94 -13.90
N PHE A 437 6.14 19.12 -12.59
CA PHE A 437 5.10 18.82 -11.61
C PHE A 437 3.89 19.74 -11.79
N GLY A 438 4.12 21.05 -11.99
CA GLY A 438 3.12 22.06 -12.27
C GLY A 438 3.53 22.96 -13.44
N SER A 439 3.33 24.27 -13.29
CA SER A 439 3.71 25.27 -14.29
C SER A 439 5.00 26.02 -13.97
N GLY A 440 5.67 25.68 -12.87
CA GLY A 440 6.87 26.36 -12.39
C GLY A 440 6.65 27.74 -11.77
N GLN A 441 5.39 28.15 -11.55
CA GLN A 441 5.06 29.47 -10.99
C GLN A 441 5.13 29.50 -9.46
N GLN A 442 4.77 28.40 -8.80
CA GLN A 442 4.82 28.27 -7.34
C GLN A 442 5.82 27.18 -6.95
N ARG A 443 6.43 27.35 -5.77
CA ARG A 443 7.25 26.30 -5.16
C ARG A 443 6.33 25.13 -4.77
N PRO A 444 6.67 23.89 -5.14
CA PRO A 444 5.94 22.72 -4.66
C PRO A 444 5.92 22.64 -3.13
N TRP A 445 4.89 22.00 -2.58
CA TRP A 445 4.66 21.86 -1.14
C TRP A 445 5.81 21.19 -0.38
N LEU A 446 6.57 20.33 -1.05
CA LEU A 446 7.87 19.80 -0.61
C LEU A 446 8.96 20.14 -1.63
N PRO A 447 10.22 20.26 -1.20
CA PRO A 447 11.33 20.49 -2.11
C PRO A 447 11.48 19.42 -3.18
N LEU A 448 11.90 19.85 -4.36
CA LEU A 448 12.29 18.96 -5.44
C LEU A 448 13.68 18.38 -5.17
N SER A 449 13.86 17.08 -5.41
CA SER A 449 15.18 16.46 -5.31
C SER A 449 15.93 16.53 -6.64
N GLU A 450 17.15 17.04 -6.62
CA GLU A 450 18.00 17.08 -7.82
C GLU A 450 18.35 15.66 -8.33
N SER A 451 18.42 14.68 -7.43
CA SER A 451 18.61 13.28 -7.81
C SER A 451 17.45 12.75 -8.69
N HIS A 452 16.23 13.26 -8.49
CA HIS A 452 15.05 12.89 -9.26
C HIS A 452 15.06 13.44 -10.68
N ARG A 453 15.71 14.57 -10.93
CA ARG A 453 15.86 15.16 -12.27
C ARG A 453 16.43 14.19 -13.30
N LYS A 454 17.42 13.40 -12.90
CA LYS A 454 18.03 12.38 -13.76
C LYS A 454 17.11 11.20 -14.06
N LEU A 455 16.07 11.03 -13.25
CA LEU A 455 15.12 9.92 -13.31
C LEU A 455 13.75 10.37 -13.85
N ALA A 456 13.62 11.59 -14.35
CA ALA A 456 12.36 12.13 -14.86
C ALA A 456 11.74 11.26 -15.96
N VAL A 457 10.39 11.28 -16.00
CA VAL A 457 9.58 10.47 -16.93
C VAL A 457 9.99 10.66 -18.38
N ASP A 458 10.11 11.91 -18.85
CA ASP A 458 10.46 12.23 -20.25
C ASP A 458 11.80 11.65 -20.66
N ARG A 459 12.79 11.65 -19.76
CA ARG A 459 14.10 11.03 -20.01
C ARG A 459 13.97 9.52 -20.14
N GLN A 460 13.28 8.88 -19.21
CA GLN A 460 13.16 7.42 -19.16
C GLN A 460 12.30 6.86 -20.31
N LEU A 461 11.30 7.60 -20.78
CA LEU A 461 10.51 7.21 -21.95
C LEU A 461 11.37 7.05 -23.21
N ASN A 462 12.43 7.84 -23.35
CA ASN A 462 13.34 7.83 -24.49
C ASN A 462 14.52 6.85 -24.34
N ASP A 463 14.70 6.22 -23.17
CA ASP A 463 15.76 5.24 -22.93
C ASP A 463 15.14 3.82 -22.85
N PRO A 464 15.38 2.96 -23.85
CA PRO A 464 14.81 1.59 -23.86
C PRO A 464 15.28 0.72 -22.69
N ASN A 465 16.40 1.07 -22.06
CA ASN A 465 16.96 0.32 -20.92
C ASN A 465 16.53 0.89 -19.57
N SER A 466 15.72 1.95 -19.54
CA SER A 466 15.28 2.59 -18.31
C SER A 466 14.41 1.68 -17.42
N THR A 467 14.34 2.02 -16.14
CA THR A 467 13.45 1.34 -15.19
C THR A 467 11.99 1.43 -15.63
N LEU A 468 11.54 2.58 -16.12
CA LEU A 468 10.18 2.80 -16.63
C LEU A 468 9.84 1.87 -17.81
N ASN A 469 10.70 1.79 -18.82
CA ASN A 469 10.45 0.92 -19.96
C ASN A 469 10.56 -0.55 -19.60
N PHE A 470 11.40 -0.90 -18.62
CA PHE A 470 11.41 -2.25 -18.06
C PHE A 470 10.08 -2.59 -17.38
N TYR A 471 9.53 -1.71 -16.53
CA TYR A 471 8.19 -1.90 -15.91
C TYR A 471 7.10 -2.09 -16.97
N ARG A 472 7.09 -1.26 -18.01
CA ARG A 472 6.12 -1.40 -19.12
C ARG A 472 6.20 -2.77 -19.81
N ALA A 473 7.41 -3.21 -20.10
CA ALA A 473 7.64 -4.53 -20.70
C ALA A 473 7.24 -5.66 -19.75
N LEU A 474 7.60 -5.54 -18.47
CA LEU A 474 7.30 -6.54 -17.43
C LEU A 474 5.79 -6.68 -17.20
N LEU A 475 5.05 -5.59 -17.10
CA LEU A 475 3.60 -5.61 -16.92
C LEU A 475 2.89 -6.17 -18.16
N ALA A 476 3.32 -5.78 -19.36
CA ALA A 476 2.79 -6.32 -20.60
C ALA A 476 3.04 -7.84 -20.72
N TRP A 477 4.23 -8.30 -20.36
CA TRP A 477 4.60 -9.71 -20.34
C TRP A 477 3.78 -10.50 -19.30
N ARG A 478 3.67 -9.99 -18.05
CA ARG A 478 2.90 -10.64 -16.98
C ARG A 478 1.43 -10.86 -17.36
N LYS A 479 0.82 -9.89 -18.06
CA LYS A 479 -0.58 -9.99 -18.53
C LYS A 479 -0.81 -11.16 -19.50
N GLN A 480 0.24 -11.65 -20.16
CA GLN A 480 0.15 -12.80 -21.08
C GLN A 480 0.34 -14.14 -20.37
N ILE A 481 0.62 -14.14 -19.06
CA ILE A 481 0.95 -15.35 -18.30
C ILE A 481 -0.02 -15.51 -17.11
N PRO A 482 -1.17 -16.16 -17.31
CA PRO A 482 -2.21 -16.27 -16.29
C PRO A 482 -1.73 -16.89 -14.97
N VAL A 483 -0.80 -17.85 -15.01
CA VAL A 483 -0.27 -18.48 -13.80
C VAL A 483 0.49 -17.49 -12.90
N LEU A 484 1.12 -16.44 -13.44
CA LEU A 484 1.73 -15.38 -12.64
C LEU A 484 0.68 -14.46 -11.99
N GLN A 485 -0.52 -14.40 -12.55
CA GLN A 485 -1.61 -13.60 -12.01
C GLN A 485 -2.33 -14.34 -10.89
N THR A 486 -2.79 -15.57 -11.14
CA THR A 486 -3.72 -16.27 -10.25
C THR A 486 -3.25 -17.63 -9.76
N GLY A 487 -2.11 -18.14 -10.23
CA GLY A 487 -1.56 -19.42 -9.81
C GLY A 487 -1.18 -19.45 -8.33
N SER A 488 -1.10 -20.66 -7.76
CA SER A 488 -0.53 -20.88 -6.43
C SER A 488 0.97 -20.58 -6.40
N MET A 489 1.53 -20.48 -5.20
CA MET A 489 2.95 -20.33 -4.99
C MET A 489 3.46 -21.43 -4.04
N ARG A 490 4.63 -21.99 -4.34
CA ARG A 490 5.29 -22.97 -3.49
C ARG A 490 6.80 -22.72 -3.50
N LEU A 491 7.36 -22.49 -2.31
CA LEU A 491 8.80 -22.21 -2.15
C LEU A 491 9.63 -23.45 -2.53
N CYS A 492 10.82 -23.20 -3.08
CA CYS A 492 11.90 -24.19 -3.18
C CYS A 492 12.64 -24.32 -1.84
N ALA A 493 13.76 -25.04 -1.81
CA ALA A 493 14.61 -25.06 -0.62
C ALA A 493 15.24 -23.68 -0.38
N GLU A 494 15.43 -23.35 0.89
CA GLU A 494 16.11 -22.12 1.30
C GLU A 494 17.54 -22.08 0.76
N HIS A 495 17.96 -20.90 0.26
CA HIS A 495 19.31 -20.66 -0.20
C HIS A 495 19.80 -19.29 0.29
N LYS A 496 21.06 -19.22 0.76
CA LYS A 496 21.63 -18.02 1.39
C LYS A 496 21.64 -16.72 0.58
N SER A 497 21.53 -16.82 -0.74
CA SER A 497 21.65 -15.64 -1.64
C SER A 497 20.57 -15.60 -2.72
N CYS A 498 19.76 -16.64 -2.85
CA CYS A 498 18.77 -16.75 -3.91
C CYS A 498 17.41 -17.11 -3.32
N LEU A 499 16.36 -16.54 -3.88
CA LEU A 499 14.99 -16.95 -3.64
C LEU A 499 14.48 -17.69 -4.89
N ALA A 500 13.84 -18.83 -4.69
CA ALA A 500 13.22 -19.57 -5.76
C ALA A 500 11.86 -20.13 -5.33
N PHE A 501 10.87 -20.04 -6.21
CA PHE A 501 9.54 -20.58 -5.96
C PHE A 501 8.85 -20.96 -7.25
N PHE A 502 7.95 -21.92 -7.15
CA PHE A 502 7.04 -22.29 -8.22
C PHE A 502 5.81 -21.39 -8.22
N ARG A 503 5.33 -21.06 -9.43
CA ARG A 503 3.97 -20.61 -9.69
C ARG A 503 3.27 -21.71 -10.49
N GLU A 504 2.11 -22.16 -9.97
CA GLU A 504 1.47 -23.38 -10.47
C GLU A 504 -0.01 -23.15 -10.74
N SER A 505 -0.49 -23.69 -11.86
CA SER A 505 -1.89 -23.81 -12.23
C SER A 505 -2.12 -25.19 -12.85
N GLU A 506 -3.36 -25.54 -13.17
CA GLU A 506 -3.69 -26.83 -13.82
C GLU A 506 -2.92 -27.05 -15.12
N ASN A 507 -2.62 -25.99 -15.87
CA ASN A 507 -2.07 -26.08 -17.22
C ASN A 507 -0.61 -25.61 -17.33
N GLN A 508 -0.04 -25.02 -16.29
CA GLN A 508 1.30 -24.42 -16.37
C GLN A 508 2.01 -24.42 -15.02
N THR A 509 3.27 -24.82 -15.04
CA THR A 509 4.20 -24.70 -13.91
C THR A 509 5.40 -23.86 -14.34
N LEU A 510 5.70 -22.83 -13.56
CA LEU A 510 6.84 -21.95 -13.76
C LEU A 510 7.71 -21.94 -12.51
N LEU A 511 9.03 -21.95 -12.67
CA LEU A 511 10.00 -21.72 -11.61
C LEU A 511 10.55 -20.30 -11.74
N CYS A 512 10.29 -19.47 -10.75
CA CYS A 512 10.82 -18.12 -10.63
C CYS A 512 12.08 -18.14 -9.76
N VAL A 513 13.17 -17.54 -10.23
CA VAL A 513 14.48 -17.57 -9.51
C VAL A 513 15.09 -16.17 -9.49
N PHE A 514 15.54 -15.74 -8.30
CA PHE A 514 16.06 -14.41 -8.02
C PHE A 514 17.38 -14.50 -7.27
N ASN A 515 18.42 -13.88 -7.78
CA ASN A 515 19.70 -13.73 -7.09
C ASN A 515 19.73 -12.40 -6.33
N LEU A 516 19.50 -12.45 -5.04
CA LEU A 516 19.45 -11.29 -4.12
C LEU A 516 20.86 -10.84 -3.67
N SER A 517 21.88 -11.08 -4.49
CA SER A 517 23.26 -10.69 -4.19
C SER A 517 23.97 -10.05 -5.37
N GLY A 518 24.93 -9.17 -5.09
CA GLY A 518 25.84 -8.57 -6.08
C GLY A 518 26.92 -9.54 -6.60
N LYS A 519 26.72 -10.87 -6.48
CA LYS A 519 27.67 -11.89 -6.92
C LYS A 519 27.02 -12.88 -7.85
N PHE A 520 27.80 -13.39 -8.82
CA PHE A 520 27.35 -14.47 -9.68
C PHE A 520 27.02 -15.73 -8.86
N GLN A 521 25.89 -16.39 -9.15
CA GLN A 521 25.44 -17.62 -8.51
C GLN A 521 25.34 -18.77 -9.49
N ARG A 522 25.62 -19.98 -9.00
CA ARG A 522 25.39 -21.24 -9.72
C ARG A 522 24.60 -22.17 -8.81
N LEU A 523 23.39 -22.47 -9.18
CA LEU A 523 22.51 -23.33 -8.42
C LEU A 523 22.39 -24.67 -9.11
N SER A 524 22.62 -25.75 -8.38
CA SER A 524 22.23 -27.10 -8.80
C SER A 524 20.75 -27.36 -8.50
N ALA A 525 20.14 -28.33 -9.17
CA ALA A 525 18.79 -28.77 -8.84
C ALA A 525 18.65 -29.15 -7.35
N GLY A 526 19.61 -29.89 -6.79
CA GLY A 526 19.58 -30.32 -5.39
C GLY A 526 19.60 -29.18 -4.37
N GLU A 527 20.32 -28.07 -4.64
CA GLU A 527 20.32 -26.87 -3.77
C GLU A 527 18.94 -26.18 -3.72
N LEU A 528 18.12 -26.38 -4.72
CA LEU A 528 16.72 -25.89 -4.75
C LEU A 528 15.70 -26.96 -4.32
N GLY A 529 16.14 -28.15 -3.89
CA GLY A 529 15.26 -29.26 -3.55
C GLY A 529 14.58 -29.90 -4.75
N LEU A 530 15.16 -29.78 -5.97
CA LEU A 530 14.62 -30.27 -7.23
C LEU A 530 15.37 -31.51 -7.73
N LEU A 531 14.73 -32.30 -8.58
CA LEU A 531 15.41 -33.39 -9.29
C LEU A 531 16.19 -32.84 -10.49
N LYS A 532 17.33 -33.48 -10.81
CA LYS A 532 18.12 -33.09 -12.00
C LYS A 532 17.30 -33.23 -13.31
N ALA A 533 16.42 -34.23 -13.37
CA ALA A 533 15.53 -34.44 -14.50
C ALA A 533 14.59 -33.25 -14.77
N ASP A 534 14.18 -32.54 -13.72
CA ASP A 534 13.28 -31.39 -13.88
C ASP A 534 14.00 -30.23 -14.59
N ILE A 535 15.22 -29.90 -14.16
CA ILE A 535 16.01 -28.83 -14.79
C ILE A 535 16.44 -29.19 -16.21
N SER A 536 16.69 -30.46 -16.53
CA SER A 536 17.10 -30.88 -17.87
C SER A 536 16.00 -30.73 -18.93
N ARG A 537 14.74 -30.73 -18.53
CA ARG A 537 13.56 -30.52 -19.38
C ARG A 537 13.04 -29.07 -19.37
N ALA A 538 13.64 -28.22 -18.56
CA ALA A 538 13.23 -26.87 -18.37
C ALA A 538 13.84 -25.92 -19.41
N LYS A 539 13.12 -24.86 -19.76
CA LYS A 539 13.61 -23.78 -20.64
C LYS A 539 13.36 -22.42 -20.01
N PRO A 540 14.30 -21.47 -20.12
CA PRO A 540 14.01 -20.08 -19.78
C PRO A 540 12.80 -19.62 -20.58
N LEU A 541 11.87 -18.95 -19.91
CA LEU A 541 10.74 -18.31 -20.57
C LEU A 541 11.23 -17.03 -21.26
N ASP A 542 10.76 -16.81 -22.48
CA ASP A 542 10.99 -15.52 -23.14
C ASP A 542 10.31 -14.41 -22.33
N SER A 543 11.13 -13.47 -21.85
CA SER A 543 10.71 -12.47 -20.86
C SER A 543 11.63 -11.24 -20.89
N PRO A 544 11.21 -10.10 -20.39
CA PRO A 544 12.09 -8.95 -20.19
C PRO A 544 13.13 -9.15 -19.07
N LEU A 545 13.03 -10.26 -18.31
CA LEU A 545 13.96 -10.58 -17.22
C LEU A 545 15.33 -10.96 -17.76
N SER A 546 16.37 -10.61 -17.04
CA SER A 546 17.74 -10.80 -17.48
C SER A 546 18.63 -11.47 -16.42
N GLY A 547 19.74 -12.04 -16.86
CA GLY A 547 20.75 -12.59 -15.97
C GLY A 547 20.60 -14.06 -15.63
N LEU A 548 19.59 -14.78 -16.17
CA LEU A 548 19.42 -16.22 -16.00
C LEU A 548 19.87 -16.99 -17.24
N ALA A 549 20.63 -18.06 -17.05
CA ALA A 549 20.97 -19.03 -18.08
C ALA A 549 20.93 -20.47 -17.52
N LEU A 550 20.42 -21.40 -18.33
CA LEU A 550 20.51 -22.84 -18.03
C LEU A 550 21.73 -23.45 -18.72
N LYS A 551 22.52 -24.22 -17.99
CA LYS A 551 23.63 -25.00 -18.55
C LYS A 551 23.66 -26.37 -17.91
N ALA A 552 23.35 -27.39 -18.69
CA ALA A 552 23.16 -28.78 -18.23
C ALA A 552 22.11 -28.84 -17.10
N ASP A 553 22.51 -29.26 -15.89
CA ASP A 553 21.68 -29.41 -14.70
C ASP A 553 21.79 -28.21 -13.72
N ARG A 554 22.26 -27.05 -14.22
CA ARG A 554 22.55 -25.88 -13.37
C ARG A 554 21.89 -24.62 -13.87
N ILE A 555 21.35 -23.85 -12.93
CA ILE A 555 20.88 -22.48 -13.14
C ILE A 555 22.03 -21.53 -12.83
N ARG A 556 22.33 -20.61 -13.75
CA ARG A 556 23.33 -19.55 -13.60
C ARG A 556 22.64 -18.22 -13.53
N LEU A 557 23.01 -17.41 -12.56
CA LEU A 557 22.45 -16.07 -12.35
C LEU A 557 23.59 -15.06 -12.24
N SER A 558 23.52 -13.98 -13.02
CA SER A 558 24.41 -12.83 -12.83
C SER A 558 24.14 -12.16 -11.47
N ALA A 559 24.99 -11.23 -11.08
CA ALA A 559 24.70 -10.33 -9.96
C ALA A 559 23.35 -9.67 -10.18
N TRP A 560 22.47 -9.69 -9.17
CA TRP A 560 21.08 -9.19 -9.23
C TRP A 560 20.26 -9.76 -10.40
N GLY A 561 20.65 -10.91 -10.94
CA GLY A 561 19.95 -11.56 -12.05
C GLY A 561 18.71 -12.31 -11.60
N CYS A 562 17.72 -12.35 -12.45
CA CYS A 562 16.48 -13.10 -12.22
C CYS A 562 15.95 -13.72 -13.52
N GLY A 563 15.04 -14.67 -13.40
CA GLY A 563 14.38 -15.25 -14.55
C GLY A 563 13.29 -16.24 -14.19
N VAL A 564 12.52 -16.59 -15.19
CA VAL A 564 11.44 -17.56 -15.08
C VAL A 564 11.70 -18.72 -16.05
N ILE A 565 11.50 -19.92 -15.56
CA ILE A 565 11.76 -21.17 -16.25
C ILE A 565 10.44 -21.91 -16.40
N GLY A 566 10.08 -22.29 -17.62
CA GLY A 566 8.93 -23.14 -17.92
C GLY A 566 9.34 -24.61 -18.03
N PHE A 567 8.48 -25.50 -17.58
CA PHE A 567 8.61 -26.95 -17.72
C PHE A 567 7.72 -27.40 -18.86
N MET A 568 8.30 -28.14 -19.83
CA MET A 568 7.52 -28.78 -20.86
C MET A 568 6.80 -29.99 -20.25
N SER A 569 5.47 -30.05 -20.41
CA SER A 569 4.63 -31.20 -20.08
C SER A 569 5.00 -32.45 -20.88
#